data_c9452b0e44cef1126ed2fbed98ca1ee0
#
_entry.id   c9452b0e44cef1126ed2fbed98ca1ee0
#
_cell.length_a   1.000
_cell.length_b   1.000
_cell.length_c   1.000
_cell.angle_alpha   90.00
_cell.angle_beta   90.00
_cell.angle_gamma   90.00
#
_symmetry.space_group_name_H-M   'P 1'
#
loop_
_entity.id
_entity.type
_entity.pdbx_description
1 polymer ?
#
loop_
_entity_poly.entity_id
_entity_poly.type
_entity_poly.pdbx_seq_one_letter_code
_entity_poly.pdbx_strand_id
1 'polypeptide(L)'
;MVCAPEAQREITATLGITPTLVTVPTWTDHVYSCTYQYPDGSFVLSVKELDNVKETVAYYDGYRARLGERPGPIALGNGAFVTTDGSVVVRKDFKVLLVDTSHLPLRFGAPPQDRSDAGLSVAATVMSCWTGA
;
A
#
# COMPACT_ATOMS: atom_id res chain seq x y z
N MET A 1 -9.49 -1.79 -8.83
CA MET A 1 -8.62 -2.28 -7.75
C MET A 1 -7.23 -1.67 -7.85
N VAL A 2 -6.36 -2.01 -6.94
CA VAL A 2 -5.03 -1.37 -6.80
C VAL A 2 -4.13 -1.53 -8.01
N CYS A 3 -4.38 -2.52 -8.85
CA CYS A 3 -3.58 -2.79 -10.05
C CYS A 3 -4.29 -2.37 -11.35
N ALA A 4 -5.48 -1.79 -11.26
CA ALA A 4 -6.25 -1.38 -12.43
C ALA A 4 -5.63 -0.16 -13.10
N PRO A 5 -5.88 0.05 -14.41
CA PRO A 5 -5.31 1.22 -15.13
C PRO A 5 -5.63 2.56 -14.48
N GLU A 6 -6.83 2.74 -13.92
CA GLU A 6 -7.19 3.98 -13.23
C GLU A 6 -6.30 4.21 -12.01
N ALA A 7 -6.09 3.17 -11.20
CA ALA A 7 -5.23 3.24 -10.03
C ALA A 7 -3.79 3.54 -10.44
N GLN A 8 -3.31 2.91 -11.49
CA GLN A 8 -1.95 3.16 -12.02
C GLN A 8 -1.77 4.62 -12.43
N ARG A 9 -2.76 5.20 -13.11
CA ARG A 9 -2.69 6.61 -13.54
C ARG A 9 -2.66 7.56 -12.34
N GLU A 10 -3.47 7.29 -11.33
CA GLU A 10 -3.54 8.15 -10.15
C GLU A 10 -2.28 8.04 -9.30
N ILE A 11 -1.72 6.83 -9.16
CA ILE A 11 -0.47 6.62 -8.46
C ILE A 11 0.67 7.33 -9.19
N THR A 12 0.72 7.24 -10.52
CA THR A 12 1.70 7.95 -11.33
C THR A 12 1.61 9.46 -11.11
N ALA A 13 0.40 10.01 -11.11
CA ALA A 13 0.20 11.45 -10.89
C ALA A 13 0.66 11.85 -9.47
N THR A 14 0.35 11.03 -8.47
CA THR A 14 0.72 11.28 -7.08
C THR A 14 2.21 11.26 -6.85
N LEU A 15 2.91 10.28 -7.42
CA LEU A 15 4.35 10.12 -7.24
C LEU A 15 5.18 10.97 -8.21
N GLY A 16 4.59 11.44 -9.30
CA GLY A 16 5.29 12.23 -10.32
C GLY A 16 6.27 11.41 -11.16
N ILE A 17 6.16 10.08 -11.15
CA ILE A 17 7.06 9.19 -11.87
C ILE A 17 6.27 7.99 -12.40
N THR A 18 6.57 7.60 -13.65
CA THR A 18 5.90 6.50 -14.34
C THR A 18 6.63 5.19 -14.08
N PRO A 19 5.95 4.10 -13.68
CA PRO A 19 6.60 2.81 -13.54
C PRO A 19 7.06 2.28 -14.91
N THR A 20 8.16 1.52 -14.91
CA THR A 20 8.63 0.83 -16.12
C THR A 20 7.74 -0.37 -16.42
N LEU A 21 7.14 -0.95 -15.38
CA LEU A 21 6.24 -2.11 -15.52
C LEU A 21 5.37 -2.18 -14.28
N VAL A 22 4.09 -2.53 -14.47
CA VAL A 22 3.22 -2.99 -13.40
C VAL A 22 2.91 -4.44 -13.70
N THR A 23 3.22 -5.36 -12.78
CA THR A 23 3.04 -6.79 -13.04
C THR A 23 1.57 -7.16 -13.16
N VAL A 24 1.29 -8.25 -13.87
CA VAL A 24 -0.05 -8.83 -13.93
C VAL A 24 -0.47 -9.19 -12.51
N PRO A 25 -1.70 -8.79 -12.08
CA PRO A 25 -2.13 -9.08 -10.72
C PRO A 25 -2.22 -10.57 -10.45
N THR A 26 -1.90 -10.96 -9.21
CA THR A 26 -2.10 -12.33 -8.73
C THR A 26 -3.24 -12.35 -7.71
N TRP A 27 -3.89 -13.50 -7.59
CA TRP A 27 -4.92 -13.73 -6.59
C TRP A 27 -4.65 -15.08 -5.97
N THR A 28 -4.14 -15.09 -4.73
CA THR A 28 -3.76 -16.31 -4.03
C THR A 28 -4.11 -16.15 -2.56
N ASP A 29 -4.83 -17.12 -1.98
CA ASP A 29 -5.24 -17.10 -0.57
C ASP A 29 -5.97 -15.82 -0.19
N HIS A 30 -6.85 -15.35 -1.06
CA HIS A 30 -7.60 -14.10 -0.89
C HIS A 30 -6.69 -12.87 -0.78
N VAL A 31 -5.48 -12.94 -1.35
CA VAL A 31 -4.58 -11.79 -1.48
C VAL A 31 -4.48 -11.40 -2.95
N TYR A 32 -4.90 -10.19 -3.25
CA TYR A 32 -4.76 -9.57 -4.58
C TYR A 32 -3.51 -8.70 -4.55
N SER A 33 -2.57 -8.95 -5.47
CA SER A 33 -1.25 -8.33 -5.38
C SER A 33 -0.67 -8.01 -6.75
N CYS A 34 0.04 -6.89 -6.84
CA CYS A 34 0.86 -6.55 -8.00
C CYS A 34 2.06 -5.73 -7.57
N THR A 35 3.08 -5.67 -8.43
CA THR A 35 4.32 -4.94 -8.18
C THR A 35 4.44 -3.80 -9.19
N TYR A 36 4.76 -2.61 -8.68
CA TYR A 36 5.10 -1.43 -9.47
C TYR A 36 6.61 -1.33 -9.54
N GLN A 37 7.17 -1.47 -10.74
CA GLN A 37 8.63 -1.48 -10.94
C GLN A 37 9.09 -0.16 -11.53
N TYR A 38 10.21 0.35 -11.01
CA TYR A 38 10.85 1.59 -11.43
C TYR A 38 12.34 1.31 -11.66
N PRO A 39 13.08 2.20 -12.36
CA PRO A 39 14.51 1.95 -12.60
C PRO A 39 15.34 1.76 -11.34
N ASP A 40 14.96 2.40 -10.23
CA ASP A 40 15.73 2.41 -8.98
C ASP A 40 15.09 1.61 -7.85
N GLY A 41 14.01 0.90 -8.10
CA GLY A 41 13.37 0.07 -7.08
C GLY A 41 11.95 -0.32 -7.43
N SER A 42 11.24 -0.86 -6.45
CA SER A 42 9.86 -1.30 -6.65
C SER A 42 9.08 -1.21 -5.35
N PHE A 43 7.74 -1.15 -5.47
CA PHE A 43 6.87 -1.39 -4.33
C PHE A 43 5.79 -2.38 -4.70
N VAL A 44 5.28 -3.08 -3.69
CA VAL A 44 4.23 -4.10 -3.87
C VAL A 44 2.96 -3.61 -3.19
N LEU A 45 1.86 -3.68 -3.92
CA LEU A 45 0.53 -3.48 -3.36
C LEU A 45 -0.12 -4.82 -3.14
N SER A 46 -0.60 -5.07 -1.92
CA SER A 46 -1.31 -6.29 -1.57
C SER A 46 -2.59 -5.95 -0.83
N VAL A 47 -3.69 -6.59 -1.20
CA VAL A 47 -4.97 -6.45 -0.51
C VAL A 47 -5.44 -7.82 -0.09
N LYS A 48 -5.49 -8.07 1.22
CA LYS A 48 -6.06 -9.29 1.79
C LYS A 48 -7.54 -9.07 2.08
N GLU A 49 -8.39 -9.98 1.60
CA GLU A 49 -9.83 -9.95 1.90
C GLU A 49 -10.14 -10.95 3.02
N LEU A 50 -10.91 -10.50 3.98
CA LEU A 50 -11.32 -11.30 5.14
C LEU A 50 -12.86 -11.39 5.18
N ASP A 51 -13.38 -12.27 6.03
CA ASP A 51 -14.83 -12.56 6.07
C ASP A 51 -15.57 -11.70 7.10
N ASN A 52 -14.87 -11.18 8.11
CA ASN A 52 -15.50 -10.42 9.19
C ASN A 52 -14.50 -9.48 9.86
N VAL A 53 -15.00 -8.60 10.73
CA VAL A 53 -14.19 -7.59 11.42
C VAL A 53 -13.14 -8.24 12.32
N LYS A 54 -13.50 -9.30 13.04
CA LYS A 54 -12.57 -9.96 13.95
C LYS A 54 -11.35 -10.51 13.23
N GLU A 55 -11.56 -11.19 12.11
CA GLU A 55 -10.46 -11.71 11.28
C GLU A 55 -9.63 -10.58 10.66
N THR A 56 -10.30 -9.51 10.24
CA THR A 56 -9.63 -8.34 9.65
C THR A 56 -8.70 -7.68 10.67
N VAL A 57 -9.19 -7.45 11.89
CA VAL A 57 -8.38 -6.86 12.97
C VAL A 57 -7.21 -7.78 13.33
N ALA A 58 -7.45 -9.09 13.41
CA ALA A 58 -6.39 -10.06 13.71
C ALA A 58 -5.29 -10.05 12.64
N TYR A 59 -5.65 -10.00 11.38
CA TYR A 59 -4.69 -9.94 10.27
C TYR A 59 -3.88 -8.64 10.31
N TYR A 60 -4.55 -7.52 10.53
CA TYR A 60 -3.94 -6.21 10.66
C TYR A 60 -2.95 -6.16 11.84
N ASP A 61 -3.37 -6.66 13.00
CA ASP A 61 -2.49 -6.73 14.18
C ASP A 61 -1.32 -7.68 13.97
N GLY A 62 -1.51 -8.73 13.17
CA GLY A 62 -0.44 -9.65 12.76
C GLY A 62 0.66 -8.94 11.98
N TYR A 63 0.30 -8.04 11.09
CA TYR A 63 1.29 -7.21 10.39
C TYR A 63 2.05 -6.32 11.38
N ARG A 64 1.33 -5.69 12.33
CA ARG A 64 1.97 -4.85 13.36
C ARG A 64 3.01 -5.64 14.14
N ALA A 65 2.67 -6.87 14.52
CA ALA A 65 3.58 -7.73 15.30
C ALA A 65 4.82 -8.14 14.50
N ARG A 66 4.66 -8.42 13.19
CA ARG A 66 5.75 -8.90 12.35
C ARG A 66 6.63 -7.77 11.79
N LEU A 67 6.02 -6.65 11.42
CA LEU A 67 6.70 -5.59 10.68
C LEU A 67 7.07 -4.39 11.54
N GLY A 68 6.56 -4.36 12.77
CA GLY A 68 6.75 -3.23 13.67
C GLY A 68 5.85 -2.07 13.31
N GLU A 69 5.84 -1.06 14.18
CA GLU A 69 5.00 0.12 14.02
C GLU A 69 5.79 1.35 14.43
N ARG A 70 5.82 2.36 13.55
CA ARG A 70 6.37 3.66 13.90
C ARG A 70 5.34 4.44 14.70
N PRO A 71 5.77 5.27 15.68
CA PRO A 71 4.84 6.07 16.46
C PRO A 71 4.17 7.15 15.59
N GLY A 72 2.97 7.56 16.00
CA GLY A 72 2.21 8.62 15.37
C GLY A 72 0.90 8.11 14.77
N PRO A 73 -0.18 8.90 14.89
CA PRO A 73 -1.47 8.52 14.33
C PRO A 73 -1.49 8.72 12.81
N ILE A 74 -2.13 7.80 12.10
CA ILE A 74 -2.34 7.89 10.65
C ILE A 74 -3.85 7.81 10.41
N ALA A 75 -4.40 8.84 9.78
CA ALA A 75 -5.85 8.94 9.54
C ALA A 75 -6.21 8.38 8.16
N LEU A 76 -6.15 7.07 7.99
CA LEU A 76 -6.56 6.36 6.77
C LEU A 76 -7.43 5.16 7.13
N GLY A 77 -8.48 4.94 6.35
CA GLY A 77 -9.38 3.80 6.53
C GLY A 77 -9.95 3.72 7.94
N ASN A 78 -10.10 2.50 8.44
CA ASN A 78 -10.54 2.22 9.82
C ASN A 78 -9.35 2.11 10.78
N GLY A 79 -8.13 2.23 10.28
CA GLY A 79 -6.89 2.20 11.03
C GLY A 79 -5.73 2.02 10.09
N ALA A 80 -4.58 2.63 10.43
CA ALA A 80 -3.38 2.54 9.61
C ALA A 80 -2.15 2.76 10.47
N PHE A 81 -1.02 2.21 10.01
CA PHE A 81 0.27 2.49 10.64
C PHE A 81 1.39 2.37 9.60
N VAL A 82 2.53 3.00 9.91
CA VAL A 82 3.76 2.87 9.14
C VAL A 82 4.64 1.85 9.85
N THR A 83 5.17 0.89 9.10
CA THR A 83 6.04 -0.15 9.66
C THR A 83 7.44 0.40 9.92
N THR A 84 8.26 -0.39 10.62
CA THR A 84 9.63 0.00 10.94
C THR A 84 10.45 0.32 9.69
N ASP A 85 10.21 -0.40 8.59
CA ASP A 85 10.95 -0.18 7.33
C ASP A 85 10.31 0.84 6.38
N GLY A 86 9.23 1.49 6.81
CA GLY A 86 8.60 2.54 6.02
C GLY A 86 7.46 2.09 5.12
N SER A 87 7.03 0.84 5.23
CA SER A 87 5.84 0.36 4.54
C SER A 87 4.58 0.87 5.24
N VAL A 88 3.43 0.76 4.59
CA VAL A 88 2.16 1.27 5.12
C VAL A 88 1.13 0.17 5.13
N VAL A 89 0.43 0.03 6.26
CA VAL A 89 -0.66 -0.94 6.42
C VAL A 89 -1.94 -0.17 6.72
N VAL A 90 -3.01 -0.48 6.00
CA VAL A 90 -4.32 0.15 6.20
C VAL A 90 -5.38 -0.92 6.33
N ARG A 91 -6.23 -0.79 7.34
CA ARG A 91 -7.42 -1.63 7.52
C ARG A 91 -8.64 -0.81 7.09
N LYS A 92 -9.47 -1.38 6.21
CA LYS A 92 -10.73 -0.76 5.83
C LYS A 92 -11.74 -1.82 5.45
N ASP A 93 -12.93 -1.74 6.05
CA ASP A 93 -14.00 -2.73 5.87
C ASP A 93 -13.46 -4.13 6.21
N PHE A 94 -13.55 -5.09 5.32
CA PHE A 94 -13.06 -6.46 5.53
C PHE A 94 -11.77 -6.70 4.76
N LYS A 95 -10.95 -5.67 4.58
CA LYS A 95 -9.72 -5.74 3.80
C LYS A 95 -8.55 -5.11 4.53
N VAL A 96 -7.37 -5.63 4.28
CA VAL A 96 -6.11 -5.05 4.77
C VAL A 96 -5.20 -4.80 3.57
N LEU A 97 -4.81 -3.54 3.40
CA LEU A 97 -3.88 -3.10 2.36
C LEU A 97 -2.48 -3.04 2.95
N LEU A 98 -1.52 -3.59 2.22
CA LEU A 98 -0.09 -3.38 2.49
C LEU A 98 0.53 -2.68 1.29
N VAL A 99 1.16 -1.53 1.52
CA VAL A 99 2.04 -0.87 0.55
C VAL A 99 3.46 -1.16 1.00
N ASP A 100 4.09 -2.16 0.39
CA ASP A 100 5.43 -2.60 0.77
C ASP A 100 6.46 -1.77 0.02
N THR A 101 7.08 -0.81 0.71
CA THR A 101 8.09 0.10 0.17
C THR A 101 9.52 -0.33 0.48
N SER A 102 9.71 -1.53 1.05
CA SER A 102 11.04 -1.97 1.50
C SER A 102 12.07 -2.08 0.38
N HIS A 103 11.62 -2.19 -0.87
CA HIS A 103 12.50 -2.27 -2.05
C HIS A 103 12.61 -0.96 -2.81
N LEU A 104 12.07 0.14 -2.28
CA LEU A 104 12.29 1.48 -2.80
C LEU A 104 13.55 2.10 -2.19
N PRO A 105 14.20 3.04 -2.91
CA PRO A 105 15.26 3.84 -2.27
C PRO A 105 14.67 4.70 -1.15
N LEU A 106 15.52 5.18 -0.24
CA LEU A 106 15.09 6.00 0.89
C LEU A 106 14.38 7.28 0.46
N ARG A 107 14.75 7.82 -0.71
CA ARG A 107 14.10 8.98 -1.33
C ARG A 107 13.55 8.53 -2.68
N PHE A 108 12.28 8.82 -2.94
CA PHE A 108 11.61 8.31 -4.12
C PHE A 108 10.54 9.29 -4.60
N GLY A 109 10.34 9.31 -5.92
CA GLY A 109 9.32 10.15 -6.55
C GLY A 109 9.90 11.41 -7.20
N ALA A 110 9.05 12.20 -7.84
CA ALA A 110 9.42 13.45 -8.45
C ALA A 110 8.36 14.51 -8.14
N PRO A 111 8.64 15.44 -7.18
CA PRO A 111 9.90 15.60 -6.45
C PRO A 111 10.15 14.46 -5.45
N PRO A 112 11.42 14.17 -5.10
CA PRO A 112 11.75 13.09 -4.18
C PRO A 112 11.20 13.34 -2.77
N GLN A 113 10.68 12.29 -2.14
CA GLN A 113 10.21 12.31 -0.76
C GLN A 113 10.68 11.04 -0.07
N ASP A 114 10.57 10.99 1.26
CA ASP A 114 10.84 9.77 2.02
C ASP A 114 9.99 8.64 1.47
N ARG A 115 10.55 7.43 1.40
CA ARG A 115 9.77 6.27 0.90
C ARG A 115 8.55 5.97 1.77
N SER A 116 8.59 6.29 3.07
CA SER A 116 7.40 6.16 3.94
C SER A 116 6.32 7.17 3.54
N ASP A 117 6.70 8.40 3.18
CA ASP A 117 5.76 9.41 2.71
C ASP A 117 5.22 9.04 1.33
N ALA A 118 6.05 8.48 0.46
CA ALA A 118 5.59 7.94 -0.82
C ALA A 118 4.57 6.82 -0.61
N GLY A 119 4.85 5.92 0.34
CA GLY A 119 3.93 4.84 0.70
C GLY A 119 2.59 5.37 1.23
N LEU A 120 2.62 6.39 2.07
CA LEU A 120 1.41 7.04 2.57
C LEU A 120 0.61 7.69 1.45
N SER A 121 1.29 8.36 0.51
CA SER A 121 0.64 8.96 -0.66
C SER A 121 -0.04 7.92 -1.53
N VAL A 122 0.63 6.79 -1.76
CA VAL A 122 0.05 5.67 -2.52
C VAL A 122 -1.15 5.10 -1.78
N ALA A 123 -1.03 4.88 -0.47
CA ALA A 123 -2.13 4.35 0.33
C ALA A 123 -3.34 5.27 0.31
N ALA A 124 -3.14 6.58 0.44
CA ALA A 124 -4.22 7.56 0.38
C ALA A 124 -4.90 7.56 -0.99
N THR A 125 -4.10 7.47 -2.06
CA THR A 125 -4.62 7.39 -3.43
C THR A 125 -5.48 6.15 -3.63
N VAL A 126 -4.99 5.00 -3.18
CA VAL A 126 -5.73 3.73 -3.27
C VAL A 126 -7.02 3.81 -2.46
N MET A 127 -6.97 4.39 -1.26
CA MET A 127 -8.15 4.52 -0.40
C MET A 127 -9.23 5.41 -1.06
N SER A 128 -8.85 6.46 -1.77
CA SER A 128 -9.81 7.32 -2.45
C SER A 128 -10.53 6.60 -3.59
N CYS A 129 -9.83 5.76 -4.33
CA CYS A 129 -10.43 4.90 -5.37
C CYS A 129 -11.33 3.82 -4.77
N TRP A 130 -10.92 3.29 -3.64
CA TRP A 130 -11.60 2.20 -2.94
C TRP A 130 -12.97 2.62 -2.43
N THR A 131 -13.06 3.80 -1.84
CA THR A 131 -14.31 4.30 -1.27
C THR A 131 -15.36 4.66 -2.34
N GLY A 132 -14.94 4.85 -3.56
CA GLY A 132 -15.83 5.11 -4.67
C GLY A 132 -16.45 3.86 -5.27
N ALA A 133 -16.00 2.72 -4.85
CA ALA A 133 -16.45 1.44 -5.41
C ALA A 133 -17.76 0.96 -4.79
#